data_a1eb4d5a681f0d7aaf2a4344910e9daa
#
_entry.id   a1eb4d5a681f0d7aaf2a4344910e9daa
#
_cell.length_a   1.000
_cell.length_b   1.000
_cell.length_c   1.000
_cell.angle_alpha   90.00
_cell.angle_beta   90.00
_cell.angle_gamma   90.00
#
_symmetry.space_group_name_H-M   'P 1'
#
loop_
_entity.id
_entity.type
_entity.pdbx_description
1 polymer ?
#
loop_
_entity_poly.entity_id
_entity_poly.type
_entity_poly.pdbx_seq_one_letter_code
_entity_poly.pdbx_strand_id
1 'polypeptide(L)'
;DKWEALCSFIISQNNNIPRIKKIIRALSETCGERAEADGMEKHGARECEYSFPSAEKVASLGEDGLKALRVGFRASYIYDAATKALSGELDLERTAALDTENCLAELCRVRGVGMKVASCTALFGMKKYDAFPIDVWIKRVLAENFPKGFDLKTLGGYAGIAQQYMFYAARFDNDNDNDKDK
;
A
#
# COMPACT_ATOMS: atom_id res chain seq x y z
N ASP A 1 3.58 -8.64 5.05
CA ASP A 1 3.93 -7.84 6.25
C ASP A 1 3.04 -6.60 6.34
N LYS A 2 2.51 -6.30 7.54
CA LYS A 2 1.57 -5.20 7.78
C LYS A 2 2.25 -3.84 7.71
N TRP A 3 3.46 -3.75 8.25
CA TRP A 3 4.26 -2.54 8.26
C TRP A 3 4.74 -2.16 6.86
N GLU A 4 5.27 -3.11 6.12
CA GLU A 4 5.67 -2.93 4.73
C GLU A 4 4.50 -2.50 3.85
N ALA A 5 3.31 -3.13 4.02
CA ALA A 5 2.11 -2.74 3.31
C ALA A 5 1.70 -1.30 3.59
N LEU A 6 1.68 -0.87 4.87
CA LEU A 6 1.35 0.51 5.24
C LEU A 6 2.31 1.50 4.59
N CYS A 7 3.61 1.30 4.73
CA CYS A 7 4.63 2.17 4.14
C CYS A 7 4.53 2.22 2.61
N SER A 8 4.36 1.06 1.97
CA SER A 8 4.25 0.97 0.51
C SER A 8 3.03 1.71 -0.02
N PHE A 9 1.89 1.62 0.66
CA PHE A 9 0.69 2.37 0.27
C PHE A 9 0.79 3.87 0.58
N ILE A 10 1.50 4.28 1.64
CA ILE A 10 1.87 5.70 1.85
C ILE A 10 2.74 6.18 0.67
N ILE A 11 3.77 5.42 0.28
CA ILE A 11 4.66 5.74 -0.85
C ILE A 11 3.88 5.81 -2.17
N SER A 12 2.84 5.01 -2.33
CA SER A 12 2.05 4.93 -3.57
C SER A 12 1.19 6.16 -3.85
N GLN A 13 0.93 7.02 -2.85
CA GLN A 13 0.06 8.18 -2.99
C GLN A 13 0.59 9.15 -4.05
N ASN A 14 -0.23 9.51 -5.04
CA ASN A 14 0.13 10.40 -6.14
C ASN A 14 1.50 10.04 -6.76
N ASN A 15 1.67 8.78 -7.12
CA ASN A 15 2.95 8.23 -7.59
C ASN A 15 2.71 7.22 -8.73
N ASN A 16 3.78 6.81 -9.40
CA ASN A 16 3.76 5.76 -10.43
C ASN A 16 4.58 4.55 -9.99
N ILE A 17 4.26 3.40 -10.57
CA ILE A 17 4.86 2.11 -10.18
C ILE A 17 6.40 2.10 -10.28
N PRO A 18 7.04 2.59 -11.35
CA PRO A 18 8.51 2.63 -11.43
C PRO A 18 9.14 3.44 -10.29
N ARG A 19 8.55 4.60 -9.95
CA ARG A 19 9.06 5.44 -8.86
C ARG A 19 8.79 4.82 -7.49
N ILE A 20 7.63 4.20 -7.28
CA ILE A 20 7.30 3.46 -6.04
C ILE A 20 8.37 2.38 -5.80
N LYS A 21 8.63 1.52 -6.79
CA LYS A 21 9.65 0.47 -6.71
C LYS A 21 11.03 1.02 -6.40
N LYS A 22 11.41 2.15 -7.02
CA LYS A 22 12.71 2.80 -6.77
C LYS A 22 12.84 3.31 -5.35
N ILE A 23 11.78 3.92 -4.80
CA ILE A 23 11.76 4.44 -3.43
C ILE A 23 11.83 3.29 -2.42
N ILE A 24 11.02 2.24 -2.59
CA ILE A 24 11.02 1.06 -1.70
C ILE A 24 12.41 0.41 -1.71
N ARG A 25 13.01 0.21 -2.88
CA ARG A 25 14.37 -0.32 -3.00
C ARG A 25 15.38 0.56 -2.27
N ALA A 26 15.39 1.87 -2.50
CA ALA A 26 16.30 2.79 -1.83
C ALA A 26 16.14 2.75 -0.30
N LEU A 27 14.91 2.63 0.19
CA LEU A 27 14.64 2.51 1.63
C LEU A 27 15.21 1.18 2.19
N SER A 28 15.00 0.07 1.48
CA SER A 28 15.53 -1.24 1.87
C SER A 28 17.06 -1.26 1.82
N GLU A 29 17.69 -0.73 0.78
CA GLU A 29 19.16 -0.65 0.64
C GLU A 29 19.80 0.26 1.71
N THR A 30 19.08 1.29 2.17
CA THR A 30 19.62 2.25 3.16
C THR A 30 19.56 1.71 4.57
N CYS A 31 18.47 1.04 4.96
CA CYS A 31 18.28 0.63 6.35
C CYS A 31 17.61 -0.75 6.52
N GLY A 32 17.41 -1.51 5.45
CA GLY A 32 17.02 -2.91 5.52
C GLY A 32 18.17 -3.83 5.91
N GLU A 33 17.87 -5.06 6.24
CA GLU A 33 18.85 -6.11 6.48
C GLU A 33 19.16 -6.85 5.18
N ARG A 34 20.43 -7.15 4.95
CA ARG A 34 20.80 -7.92 3.78
C ARG A 34 20.20 -9.31 3.88
N ALA A 35 19.45 -9.73 2.88
CA ALA A 35 18.95 -11.08 2.78
C ALA A 35 20.12 -12.01 2.50
N GLU A 36 20.36 -13.00 3.38
CA GLU A 36 21.31 -14.07 3.08
C GLU A 36 20.69 -14.96 1.99
N ALA A 37 21.32 -14.98 0.83
CA ALA A 37 20.89 -15.84 -0.28
C ALA A 37 21.36 -17.28 0.00
N ASP A 38 20.64 -18.00 0.87
CA ASP A 38 20.82 -19.44 1.01
C ASP A 38 20.20 -20.13 -0.22
N GLY A 39 21.03 -20.44 -1.21
CA GLY A 39 20.77 -21.47 -2.22
C GLY A 39 19.75 -21.18 -3.32
N MET A 40 19.24 -19.97 -3.50
CA MET A 40 18.33 -19.64 -4.60
C MET A 40 19.11 -19.25 -5.86
N GLU A 41 19.03 -20.10 -6.89
CA GLU A 41 19.55 -19.79 -8.22
C GLU A 41 18.91 -18.50 -8.76
N LYS A 42 19.75 -17.61 -9.30
CA LYS A 42 19.39 -16.32 -9.87
C LYS A 42 18.49 -16.52 -11.11
N HIS A 43 17.19 -16.54 -10.93
CA HIS A 43 16.25 -16.44 -12.04
C HIS A 43 16.02 -14.95 -12.35
N GLY A 44 16.86 -14.37 -13.17
CA GLY A 44 16.61 -13.27 -14.13
C GLY A 44 16.10 -11.91 -13.65
N ALA A 45 15.53 -11.75 -12.47
CA ALA A 45 15.19 -10.46 -11.88
C ALA A 45 16.15 -10.19 -10.72
N ARG A 46 16.76 -9.01 -10.67
CA ARG A 46 17.51 -8.57 -9.48
C ARG A 46 16.52 -8.43 -8.34
N GLU A 47 16.33 -9.50 -7.59
CA GLU A 47 15.58 -9.49 -6.36
C GLU A 47 16.24 -8.54 -5.37
N CYS A 48 15.43 -7.91 -4.52
CA CYS A 48 15.92 -6.96 -3.53
C CYS A 48 16.81 -7.74 -2.55
N GLU A 49 18.12 -7.46 -2.54
CA GLU A 49 19.09 -8.12 -1.65
C GLU A 49 18.89 -7.72 -0.18
N TYR A 50 17.91 -6.87 0.09
CA TYR A 50 17.63 -6.30 1.40
C TYR A 50 16.16 -6.48 1.75
N SER A 51 15.88 -6.84 3.01
CA SER A 51 14.52 -6.85 3.56
C SER A 51 13.96 -5.43 3.66
N PHE A 52 12.63 -5.32 3.73
CA PHE A 52 12.02 -4.05 4.09
C PHE A 52 12.39 -3.68 5.54
N PRO A 53 12.81 -2.43 5.82
CA PRO A 53 13.32 -2.05 7.14
C PRO A 53 12.20 -1.99 8.20
N SER A 54 12.56 -2.29 9.45
CA SER A 54 11.67 -2.15 10.59
C SER A 54 11.25 -0.69 10.83
N ALA A 55 10.15 -0.49 11.56
CA ALA A 55 9.69 0.84 11.94
C ALA A 55 10.78 1.62 12.72
N GLU A 56 11.56 0.93 13.57
CA GLU A 56 12.67 1.53 14.31
C GLU A 56 13.74 2.09 13.37
N LYS A 57 14.17 1.29 12.40
CA LYS A 57 15.19 1.71 11.43
C LYS A 57 14.68 2.87 10.54
N VAL A 58 13.41 2.84 10.16
CA VAL A 58 12.79 3.94 9.41
C VAL A 58 12.70 5.21 10.24
N ALA A 59 12.29 5.13 11.52
CA ALA A 59 12.24 6.26 12.41
C ALA A 59 13.62 6.87 12.68
N SER A 60 14.67 6.06 12.77
CA SER A 60 16.05 6.52 13.00
C SER A 60 16.60 7.39 11.87
N LEU A 61 16.08 7.27 10.63
CA LEU A 61 16.44 8.16 9.53
C LEU A 61 15.93 9.59 9.72
N GLY A 62 14.87 9.77 10.50
CA GLY A 62 14.18 11.05 10.60
C GLY A 62 13.54 11.50 9.28
N GLU A 63 12.80 12.60 9.32
CA GLU A 63 12.17 13.14 8.09
C GLU A 63 13.21 13.53 7.02
N ASP A 64 14.35 14.07 7.42
CA ASP A 64 15.35 14.55 6.46
C ASP A 64 16.09 13.40 5.78
N GLY A 65 16.41 12.32 6.49
CA GLY A 65 16.90 11.09 5.88
C GLY A 65 15.92 10.50 4.89
N LEU A 66 14.62 10.47 5.25
CA LEU A 66 13.57 10.03 4.34
C LEU A 66 13.45 10.94 3.11
N LYS A 67 13.55 12.28 3.25
CA LYS A 67 13.55 13.22 2.12
C LYS A 67 14.71 12.96 1.15
N ALA A 68 15.88 12.62 1.68
CA ALA A 68 17.05 12.26 0.87
C ALA A 68 16.78 11.06 -0.06
N LEU A 69 15.91 10.13 0.33
CA LEU A 69 15.45 9.01 -0.49
C LEU A 69 14.41 9.39 -1.56
N ARG A 70 14.16 10.68 -1.74
CA ARG A 70 13.22 11.24 -2.73
C ARG A 70 11.77 10.81 -2.56
N VAL A 71 11.36 10.49 -1.33
CA VAL A 71 9.96 10.16 -1.01
C VAL A 71 9.02 11.37 -1.10
N GLY A 72 9.60 12.60 -1.15
CA GLY A 72 8.88 13.86 -1.25
C GLY A 72 8.05 14.16 0.01
N PHE A 73 6.84 14.68 -0.17
CA PHE A 73 5.94 15.04 0.96
C PHE A 73 5.56 13.86 1.85
N ARG A 74 5.76 12.63 1.39
CA ARG A 74 5.45 11.39 2.13
C ARG A 74 6.44 11.13 3.27
N ALA A 75 7.58 11.84 3.31
CA ALA A 75 8.57 11.71 4.37
C ALA A 75 7.93 11.89 5.75
N SER A 76 7.14 12.94 5.93
CA SER A 76 6.46 13.20 7.20
C SER A 76 5.38 12.16 7.54
N TYR A 77 4.75 11.53 6.54
CA TYR A 77 3.74 10.49 6.76
C TYR A 77 4.38 9.16 7.17
N ILE A 78 5.48 8.80 6.50
CA ILE A 78 6.25 7.58 6.83
C ILE A 78 6.87 7.72 8.22
N TYR A 79 7.42 8.90 8.55
CA TYR A 79 7.99 9.18 9.85
C TYR A 79 6.94 9.13 10.96
N ASP A 80 5.75 9.72 10.75
CA ASP A 80 4.63 9.66 11.69
C ASP A 80 4.18 8.20 11.92
N ALA A 81 4.04 7.41 10.84
CA ALA A 81 3.70 6.00 10.95
C ALA A 81 4.74 5.22 11.77
N ALA A 82 6.02 5.45 11.51
CA ALA A 82 7.13 4.77 12.20
C ALA A 82 7.16 5.14 13.69
N THR A 83 7.04 6.42 14.01
CA THR A 83 7.06 6.89 15.42
C THR A 83 5.86 6.40 16.21
N LYS A 84 4.66 6.36 15.60
CA LYS A 84 3.45 5.81 16.22
C LYS A 84 3.54 4.29 16.44
N ALA A 85 4.16 3.57 15.50
CA ALA A 85 4.42 2.14 15.67
C ALA A 85 5.37 1.88 16.85
N LEU A 86 6.42 2.70 17.01
CA LEU A 86 7.38 2.57 18.12
C LEU A 86 6.79 2.97 19.47
N SER A 87 5.97 4.01 19.51
CA SER A 87 5.34 4.46 20.76
C SER A 87 4.21 3.55 21.24
N GLY A 88 3.76 2.60 20.41
CA GLY A 88 2.60 1.77 20.67
C GLY A 88 1.26 2.48 20.42
N GLU A 89 1.28 3.73 19.94
CA GLU A 89 0.05 4.43 19.52
C GLU A 89 -0.60 3.73 18.31
N LEU A 90 0.21 3.16 17.42
CA LEU A 90 -0.22 2.30 16.31
C LEU A 90 0.31 0.88 16.52
N ASP A 91 -0.50 0.02 17.11
CA ASP A 91 -0.23 -1.41 17.20
C ASP A 91 -0.86 -2.11 15.99
N LEU A 92 -0.03 -2.48 15.01
CA LEU A 92 -0.50 -3.10 13.75
C LEU A 92 -1.08 -4.51 13.95
N GLU A 93 -0.61 -5.26 14.97
CA GLU A 93 -1.16 -6.58 15.28
C GLU A 93 -2.57 -6.44 15.89
N ARG A 94 -2.70 -5.57 16.86
CA ARG A 94 -4.01 -5.25 17.45
C ARG A 94 -4.96 -4.67 16.40
N THR A 95 -4.48 -3.74 15.57
CA THR A 95 -5.28 -3.13 14.49
C THR A 95 -5.79 -4.18 13.51
N ALA A 96 -4.94 -5.15 13.13
CA ALA A 96 -5.34 -6.24 12.25
C ALA A 96 -6.36 -7.21 12.89
N ALA A 97 -6.43 -7.30 14.22
CA ALA A 97 -7.39 -8.12 14.92
C ALA A 97 -8.81 -7.48 15.02
N LEU A 98 -8.93 -6.16 14.82
CA LEU A 98 -10.21 -5.45 14.81
C LEU A 98 -11.06 -5.87 13.60
N ASP A 99 -12.36 -5.60 13.64
CA ASP A 99 -13.19 -5.62 12.44
C ASP A 99 -12.71 -4.60 11.41
N THR A 100 -13.19 -4.69 10.18
CA THR A 100 -12.68 -3.86 9.07
C THR A 100 -12.91 -2.38 9.31
N GLU A 101 -14.08 -1.98 9.82
CA GLU A 101 -14.41 -0.58 10.07
C GLU A 101 -13.46 0.04 11.10
N ASN A 102 -13.27 -0.61 12.24
CA ASN A 102 -12.38 -0.15 13.30
C ASN A 102 -10.91 -0.22 12.86
N CYS A 103 -10.52 -1.23 12.09
CA CYS A 103 -9.19 -1.32 11.48
C CYS A 103 -8.90 -0.12 10.59
N LEU A 104 -9.83 0.26 9.71
CA LEU A 104 -9.67 1.44 8.85
C LEU A 104 -9.60 2.74 9.67
N ALA A 105 -10.42 2.87 10.70
CA ALA A 105 -10.41 4.03 11.59
C ALA A 105 -9.05 4.20 12.29
N GLU A 106 -8.47 3.12 12.82
CA GLU A 106 -7.14 3.14 13.45
C GLU A 106 -6.05 3.51 12.43
N LEU A 107 -6.05 2.94 11.24
CA LEU A 107 -5.08 3.28 10.19
C LEU A 107 -5.18 4.76 9.76
N CYS A 108 -6.38 5.32 9.71
CA CYS A 108 -6.60 6.72 9.36
C CYS A 108 -6.06 7.72 10.41
N ARG A 109 -5.67 7.27 11.61
CA ARG A 109 -5.01 8.12 12.63
C ARG A 109 -3.55 8.45 12.25
N VAL A 110 -2.97 7.69 11.33
CA VAL A 110 -1.64 7.98 10.78
C VAL A 110 -1.73 9.19 9.84
N ARG A 111 -0.84 10.13 10.03
CA ARG A 111 -0.80 11.36 9.22
C ARG A 111 -0.72 11.03 7.71
N GLY A 112 -1.62 11.62 6.94
CA GLY A 112 -1.67 11.43 5.50
C GLY A 112 -2.26 10.10 5.03
N VAL A 113 -2.70 9.24 5.94
CA VAL A 113 -3.45 8.02 5.62
C VAL A 113 -4.93 8.35 5.58
N GLY A 114 -5.51 8.36 4.39
CA GLY A 114 -6.95 8.45 4.18
C GLY A 114 -7.57 7.08 3.87
N MET A 115 -8.89 7.03 3.71
CA MET A 115 -9.65 5.79 3.50
C MET A 115 -9.09 4.91 2.39
N LYS A 116 -8.61 5.47 1.27
CA LYS A 116 -8.02 4.67 0.18
C LYS A 116 -6.76 3.94 0.62
N VAL A 117 -5.85 4.63 1.31
CA VAL A 117 -4.59 4.03 1.80
C VAL A 117 -4.88 3.03 2.90
N ALA A 118 -5.76 3.37 3.84
CA ALA A 118 -6.20 2.49 4.90
C ALA A 118 -6.82 1.20 4.35
N SER A 119 -7.75 1.30 3.38
CA SER A 119 -8.38 0.13 2.76
C SER A 119 -7.39 -0.74 2.01
N CYS A 120 -6.43 -0.15 1.29
CA CYS A 120 -5.37 -0.93 0.65
C CYS A 120 -4.49 -1.65 1.69
N THR A 121 -4.08 -0.95 2.76
CA THR A 121 -3.27 -1.55 3.82
C THR A 121 -4.03 -2.70 4.51
N ALA A 122 -5.31 -2.49 4.82
CA ALA A 122 -6.16 -3.50 5.44
C ALA A 122 -6.32 -4.74 4.55
N LEU A 123 -6.61 -4.54 3.25
CA LEU A 123 -6.79 -5.61 2.29
C LEU A 123 -5.50 -6.44 2.11
N PHE A 124 -4.39 -5.78 1.79
CA PHE A 124 -3.15 -6.47 1.39
C PHE A 124 -2.25 -6.85 2.57
N GLY A 125 -2.22 -6.03 3.62
CA GLY A 125 -1.36 -6.24 4.78
C GLY A 125 -2.03 -6.98 5.94
N MET A 126 -3.37 -6.85 6.10
CA MET A 126 -4.10 -7.34 7.26
C MET A 126 -5.20 -8.37 6.93
N LYS A 127 -5.28 -8.80 5.66
CA LYS A 127 -6.24 -9.83 5.19
C LYS A 127 -7.71 -9.44 5.41
N LYS A 128 -8.03 -8.13 5.40
CA LYS A 128 -9.40 -7.64 5.44
C LYS A 128 -10.01 -7.71 4.04
N TYR A 129 -10.46 -8.90 3.65
CA TYR A 129 -10.93 -9.16 2.27
C TYR A 129 -12.25 -8.45 1.93
N ASP A 130 -12.94 -7.92 2.91
CA ASP A 130 -14.12 -7.06 2.79
C ASP A 130 -13.76 -5.56 2.66
N ALA A 131 -12.50 -5.16 2.90
CA ALA A 131 -12.05 -3.80 2.64
C ALA A 131 -12.07 -3.50 1.14
N PHE A 132 -12.75 -2.41 0.74
CA PHE A 132 -12.96 -2.04 -0.66
C PHE A 132 -12.27 -0.71 -0.99
N PRO A 133 -11.00 -0.73 -1.45
CA PRO A 133 -10.29 0.48 -1.81
C PRO A 133 -10.93 1.17 -3.02
N ILE A 134 -11.32 2.44 -2.86
CA ILE A 134 -11.89 3.22 -3.95
C ILE A 134 -10.85 4.23 -4.44
N ASP A 135 -10.26 3.96 -5.59
CA ASP A 135 -9.39 4.88 -6.33
C ASP A 135 -10.12 5.52 -7.53
N VAL A 136 -9.39 6.25 -8.35
CA VAL A 136 -9.96 6.92 -9.53
C VAL A 136 -10.51 5.95 -10.57
N TRP A 137 -9.91 4.76 -10.70
CA TRP A 137 -10.34 3.73 -11.64
C TRP A 137 -11.63 3.08 -11.15
N ILE A 138 -11.66 2.67 -9.89
CA ILE A 138 -12.86 2.08 -9.28
C ILE A 138 -14.02 3.08 -9.25
N LYS A 139 -13.75 4.38 -8.98
CA LYS A 139 -14.79 5.42 -9.09
C LYS A 139 -15.40 5.46 -10.48
N ARG A 140 -14.57 5.38 -11.52
CA ARG A 140 -15.04 5.37 -12.91
C ARG A 140 -15.87 4.12 -13.19
N VAL A 141 -15.35 2.92 -12.87
CA VAL A 141 -16.07 1.65 -13.05
C VAL A 141 -17.44 1.68 -12.37
N LEU A 142 -17.50 2.16 -11.13
CA LEU A 142 -18.76 2.26 -10.40
C LEU A 142 -19.74 3.24 -11.04
N ALA A 143 -19.26 4.40 -11.51
CA ALA A 143 -20.11 5.41 -12.15
C ALA A 143 -20.65 4.93 -13.50
N GLU A 144 -19.83 4.25 -14.30
CA GLU A 144 -20.19 3.78 -15.64
C GLU A 144 -21.11 2.56 -15.61
N ASN A 145 -20.80 1.58 -14.74
CA ASN A 145 -21.52 0.31 -14.74
C ASN A 145 -22.65 0.23 -13.72
N PHE A 146 -22.63 1.08 -12.68
CA PHE A 146 -23.61 1.07 -11.60
C PHE A 146 -24.17 2.48 -11.33
N PRO A 147 -24.80 3.16 -12.32
CA PRO A 147 -25.25 4.55 -12.19
C PRO A 147 -26.34 4.74 -11.13
N LYS A 148 -27.02 3.68 -10.74
CA LYS A 148 -28.03 3.69 -9.66
C LYS A 148 -27.45 3.41 -8.27
N GLY A 149 -26.11 3.29 -8.18
CA GLY A 149 -25.38 2.90 -6.98
C GLY A 149 -25.03 1.40 -6.97
N PHE A 150 -24.02 1.07 -6.18
CA PHE A 150 -23.54 -0.30 -5.99
C PHE A 150 -23.55 -0.64 -4.50
N ASP A 151 -24.31 -1.66 -4.14
CA ASP A 151 -24.36 -2.13 -2.74
C ASP A 151 -23.21 -3.13 -2.50
N LEU A 152 -22.16 -2.68 -1.82
CA LEU A 152 -20.99 -3.49 -1.46
C LEU A 152 -21.36 -4.72 -0.63
N LYS A 153 -22.48 -4.69 0.10
CA LYS A 153 -22.94 -5.83 0.91
C LYS A 153 -23.25 -7.06 0.07
N THR A 154 -23.59 -6.87 -1.22
CA THR A 154 -23.85 -7.99 -2.15
C THR A 154 -22.60 -8.84 -2.41
N LEU A 155 -21.42 -8.29 -2.20
CA LEU A 155 -20.12 -8.98 -2.34
C LEU A 155 -19.69 -9.74 -1.08
N GLY A 156 -20.42 -9.55 0.04
CA GLY A 156 -20.12 -10.20 1.32
C GLY A 156 -18.70 -9.92 1.80
N GLY A 157 -18.08 -10.91 2.43
CA GLY A 157 -16.74 -10.80 3.01
C GLY A 157 -15.59 -10.75 2.00
N TYR A 158 -15.87 -10.73 0.69
CA TYR A 158 -14.85 -10.72 -0.38
C TYR A 158 -14.91 -9.48 -1.28
N ALA A 159 -15.51 -8.39 -0.78
CA ALA A 159 -15.67 -7.15 -1.54
C ALA A 159 -14.32 -6.62 -2.07
N GLY A 160 -13.26 -6.67 -1.28
CA GLY A 160 -11.91 -6.25 -1.70
C GLY A 160 -11.32 -7.13 -2.79
N ILE A 161 -11.61 -8.42 -2.78
CA ILE A 161 -11.17 -9.32 -3.85
C ILE A 161 -11.91 -8.99 -5.16
N ALA A 162 -13.23 -8.80 -5.09
CA ALA A 162 -14.01 -8.37 -6.26
C ALA A 162 -13.52 -7.04 -6.81
N GLN A 163 -13.16 -6.09 -5.93
CA GLN A 163 -12.58 -4.81 -6.32
C GLN A 163 -11.28 -4.99 -7.14
N GLN A 164 -10.42 -5.96 -6.80
CA GLN A 164 -9.20 -6.23 -7.57
C GLN A 164 -9.52 -6.72 -9.00
N TYR A 165 -10.54 -7.54 -9.19
CA TYR A 165 -10.99 -7.91 -10.52
C TYR A 165 -11.52 -6.72 -11.31
N MET A 166 -12.32 -5.85 -10.68
CA MET A 166 -12.81 -4.62 -11.31
C MET A 166 -11.65 -3.69 -11.71
N PHE A 167 -10.66 -3.54 -10.83
CA PHE A 167 -9.47 -2.72 -11.11
C PHE A 167 -8.63 -3.28 -12.26
N TYR A 168 -8.45 -4.60 -12.28
CA TYR A 168 -7.72 -5.29 -13.35
C TYR A 168 -8.42 -5.09 -14.70
N ALA A 169 -9.72 -5.38 -14.79
CA ALA A 169 -10.50 -5.20 -16.00
C ALA A 169 -10.44 -3.76 -16.52
N ALA A 170 -10.65 -2.77 -15.63
CA ALA A 170 -10.61 -1.35 -16.02
C ALA A 170 -9.26 -0.91 -16.60
N ARG A 171 -8.16 -1.52 -16.17
CA ARG A 171 -6.82 -1.20 -16.72
C ARG A 171 -6.56 -1.87 -18.05
N PHE A 172 -6.95 -3.13 -18.21
CA PHE A 172 -6.72 -3.88 -19.45
C PHE A 172 -7.58 -3.39 -20.62
N ASP A 173 -8.81 -2.98 -20.35
CA ASP A 173 -9.69 -2.42 -21.40
C ASP A 173 -9.09 -1.10 -21.94
N ASN A 174 -8.49 -0.26 -21.09
CA ASN A 174 -7.85 1.00 -21.51
C ASN A 174 -6.50 0.80 -22.23
N ASP A 175 -5.74 -0.25 -21.91
CA ASP A 175 -4.47 -0.55 -22.59
C ASP A 175 -4.72 -1.10 -24.01
N ASN A 176 -5.80 -1.85 -24.23
CA ASN A 176 -6.22 -2.38 -25.54
C ASN A 176 -6.79 -1.30 -26.47
N ASP A 177 -7.41 -0.25 -25.98
CA ASP A 177 -7.91 0.85 -26.80
C ASP A 177 -6.80 1.80 -27.27
N ASN A 178 -5.73 1.96 -26.48
CA ASN A 178 -4.56 2.77 -26.88
C ASN A 178 -3.66 2.09 -27.95
N ASP A 179 -3.76 0.80 -28.14
CA ASP A 179 -3.00 0.07 -29.19
C ASP A 179 -3.76 0.00 -30.55
N LYS A 180 -5.03 0.40 -30.60
CA LYS A 180 -5.83 0.45 -31.83
C LYS A 180 -5.68 1.76 -32.61
N ASP A 181 -5.11 2.80 -31.97
CA ASP A 181 -4.90 4.13 -32.58
C ASP A 181 -3.43 4.39 -32.98
N LYS A 182 -2.60 3.34 -33.09
CA LYS A 182 -1.24 3.36 -33.67
C LYS A 182 -1.17 2.48 -34.89
#